data_493bae8a72ee188ce7998a5039416b5d
#
_entry.id   493bae8a72ee188ce7998a5039416b5d
#
_cell.length_a   1.000
_cell.length_b   1.000
_cell.length_c   1.000
_cell.angle_alpha   90.00
_cell.angle_beta   90.00
_cell.angle_gamma   90.00
#
_symmetry.space_group_name_H-M   'P 1'
#
loop_
_entity.id
_entity.type
_entity.pdbx_description
1 polymer ?
#
loop_
_entity_poly.entity_id
_entity_poly.type
_entity_poly.pdbx_seq_one_letter_code
_entity_poly.pdbx_strand_id
1 'polypeptide(L)'
;MATLGPNDLKQWALPAGWDAARLKQIALQSGETYEQLISDITQGLAMQNAALLNNPMVAGLISTTTEPAVEYACGVSNGFEDHTEYGTPDAKRGLTTGHMLPLLPYDRKLGWTWDFLRKARRAQIDNDIASAMTDLRDVWEKKVLTRLFKSTYDAVGSSGKSMPFADGGTADSTYVPPNRPDRASAFAYTHNHFLRYDGVTQANIELAVGHLWEHGYDGPYELLVAQADLGDWSNTTNVTGWVKRADAAIRYGTNVDLANVAGDYLGVVETKYGSARLRATGRVPTKYWSVYKSAGNLDQRNPVRVYESPTYGLGCILLAGDHIRQFPLEQAILFLEFGVGVGEDRTAAACVYNHDDNLYVIPTIS
;
A
#
# COMPACT_ATOMS: atom_id res chain seq x y z
N MET A 1 13.90 -52.40 -21.98
CA MET A 1 14.50 -51.52 -20.96
C MET A 1 13.38 -50.68 -20.38
N ALA A 2 13.02 -50.92 -19.12
CA ALA A 2 12.06 -50.08 -18.44
C ALA A 2 12.69 -48.68 -18.24
N THR A 3 12.03 -47.63 -18.68
CA THR A 3 12.42 -46.27 -18.41
C THR A 3 12.25 -46.00 -16.92
N LEU A 4 13.35 -45.83 -16.21
CA LEU A 4 13.35 -45.44 -14.80
C LEU A 4 12.71 -44.07 -14.67
N GLY A 5 11.63 -43.99 -13.93
CA GLY A 5 11.00 -42.70 -13.61
C GLY A 5 11.86 -41.89 -12.64
N PRO A 6 11.61 -40.56 -12.52
CA PRO A 6 12.36 -39.69 -11.59
C PRO A 6 12.35 -40.17 -10.12
N ASN A 7 11.34 -40.95 -9.74
CA ASN A 7 11.24 -41.54 -8.41
C ASN A 7 12.12 -42.78 -8.23
N ASP A 8 12.40 -43.51 -9.31
CA ASP A 8 13.22 -44.72 -9.27
C ASP A 8 14.70 -44.38 -9.02
N LEU A 9 15.18 -43.26 -9.55
CA LEU A 9 16.55 -42.78 -9.29
C LEU A 9 16.76 -42.40 -7.81
N LYS A 10 15.72 -41.96 -7.12
CA LYS A 10 15.80 -41.63 -5.69
C LYS A 10 15.95 -42.87 -4.82
N GLN A 11 15.30 -43.96 -5.16
CA GLN A 11 15.44 -45.24 -4.43
C GLN A 11 16.85 -45.83 -4.57
N TRP A 12 17.49 -45.63 -5.72
CA TRP A 12 18.85 -46.17 -5.95
C TRP A 12 19.95 -45.34 -5.29
N ALA A 13 19.69 -44.09 -4.96
CA ALA A 13 20.66 -43.20 -4.30
C ALA A 13 20.61 -43.30 -2.76
N LEU A 14 19.65 -44.02 -2.20
CA LEU A 14 19.47 -44.12 -0.76
C LEU A 14 20.13 -45.37 -0.18
N PRO A 15 20.82 -45.30 0.97
CA PRO A 15 21.28 -46.45 1.70
C PRO A 15 20.12 -47.38 2.05
N ALA A 16 20.38 -48.68 2.19
CA ALA A 16 19.38 -49.68 2.55
C ALA A 16 18.63 -49.28 3.84
N GLY A 17 17.29 -49.22 3.77
CA GLY A 17 16.45 -48.86 4.89
C GLY A 17 16.11 -47.34 4.98
N TRP A 18 16.49 -46.56 3.97
CA TRP A 18 16.12 -45.16 3.86
C TRP A 18 15.02 -44.96 2.80
N ASP A 19 13.99 -44.28 3.16
CA ASP A 19 12.91 -43.83 2.26
C ASP A 19 12.81 -42.30 2.21
N ALA A 20 11.99 -41.81 1.29
CA ALA A 20 11.78 -40.36 1.13
C ALA A 20 11.17 -39.70 2.39
N ALA A 21 10.41 -40.49 3.17
CA ALA A 21 9.82 -39.98 4.44
C ALA A 21 10.91 -39.79 5.51
N ARG A 22 11.88 -40.69 5.54
CA ARG A 22 13.01 -40.61 6.47
C ARG A 22 13.97 -39.45 6.12
N LEU A 23 14.12 -39.13 4.83
CA LEU A 23 14.90 -37.98 4.38
C LEU A 23 14.25 -36.66 4.81
N LYS A 24 12.94 -36.59 4.85
CA LYS A 24 12.21 -35.39 5.36
C LYS A 24 12.46 -35.15 6.85
N GLN A 25 12.86 -36.15 7.60
CA GLN A 25 13.13 -36.09 9.03
C GLN A 25 14.55 -35.62 9.35
N ILE A 26 15.45 -35.55 8.37
CA ILE A 26 16.82 -35.08 8.57
C ILE A 26 16.96 -33.72 7.87
N ALA A 27 16.95 -32.68 8.63
CA ALA A 27 17.07 -31.37 8.04
C ALA A 27 18.39 -30.67 8.38
N LEU A 28 18.61 -30.34 9.60
CA LEU A 28 19.63 -29.40 10.00
C LEU A 28 20.69 -30.04 10.88
N GLN A 29 21.84 -29.38 11.00
CA GLN A 29 22.86 -29.73 11.99
C GLN A 29 22.33 -29.70 13.43
N SER A 30 21.30 -28.91 13.69
CA SER A 30 20.60 -28.81 14.99
C SER A 30 19.66 -29.97 15.29
N GLY A 31 19.41 -30.88 14.32
CA GLY A 31 18.50 -32.01 14.48
C GLY A 31 17.02 -31.68 14.19
N GLU A 32 16.69 -30.47 13.81
CA GLU A 32 15.35 -30.08 13.36
C GLU A 32 15.01 -30.72 12.02
N THR A 33 13.74 -31.09 11.85
CA THR A 33 13.26 -31.68 10.60
C THR A 33 12.88 -30.64 9.57
N TYR A 34 12.89 -31.01 8.29
CA TYR A 34 12.42 -30.15 7.21
C TYR A 34 10.94 -29.75 7.36
N GLU A 35 10.12 -30.64 7.92
CA GLU A 35 8.71 -30.33 8.21
C GLU A 35 8.57 -29.29 9.30
N GLN A 36 9.39 -29.34 10.34
CA GLN A 36 9.44 -28.28 11.36
C GLN A 36 9.86 -26.96 10.76
N LEU A 37 10.87 -26.95 9.89
CA LEU A 37 11.31 -25.73 9.20
C LEU A 37 10.19 -25.11 8.35
N ILE A 38 9.46 -25.92 7.57
CA ILE A 38 8.30 -25.42 6.78
C ILE A 38 7.20 -24.89 7.69
N SER A 39 6.91 -25.57 8.79
CA SER A 39 5.94 -25.11 9.78
C SER A 39 6.31 -23.75 10.36
N ASP A 40 7.57 -23.58 10.73
CA ASP A 40 8.07 -22.31 11.30
C ASP A 40 8.00 -21.16 10.26
N ILE A 41 8.37 -21.45 9.00
CA ILE A 41 8.24 -20.48 7.89
C ILE A 41 6.78 -20.07 7.70
N THR A 42 5.87 -21.04 7.67
CA THR A 42 4.44 -20.79 7.48
C THR A 42 3.86 -19.95 8.60
N GLN A 43 4.24 -20.24 9.85
CA GLN A 43 3.84 -19.47 11.01
C GLN A 43 4.42 -18.05 10.96
N GLY A 44 5.69 -17.89 10.59
CA GLY A 44 6.33 -16.60 10.40
C GLY A 44 5.64 -15.77 9.32
N LEU A 45 5.25 -16.39 8.21
CA LEU A 45 4.47 -15.74 7.13
C LEU A 45 3.10 -15.27 7.62
N ALA A 46 2.38 -16.07 8.37
CA ALA A 46 1.08 -15.67 8.92
C ALA A 46 1.19 -14.43 9.83
N MET A 47 2.22 -14.40 10.69
CA MET A 47 2.51 -13.23 11.53
C MET A 47 2.89 -12.00 10.68
N GLN A 48 3.70 -12.19 9.66
CA GLN A 48 4.11 -11.11 8.76
C GLN A 48 2.93 -10.56 7.95
N ASN A 49 2.08 -11.42 7.40
CA ASN A 49 0.88 -11.00 6.68
C ASN A 49 -0.05 -10.15 7.57
N ALA A 50 -0.25 -10.57 8.82
CA ALA A 50 -1.01 -9.78 9.79
C ALA A 50 -0.33 -8.43 10.09
N ALA A 51 0.99 -8.39 10.19
CA ALA A 51 1.74 -7.18 10.44
C ALA A 51 1.68 -6.19 9.25
N LEU A 52 1.69 -6.69 8.01
CA LEU A 52 1.54 -5.84 6.81
C LEU A 52 0.21 -5.09 6.80
N LEU A 53 -0.88 -5.79 7.11
CA LEU A 53 -2.23 -5.20 7.12
C LEU A 53 -2.45 -4.24 8.29
N ASN A 54 -1.80 -4.49 9.42
CA ASN A 54 -1.91 -3.67 10.62
C ASN A 54 -0.83 -2.59 10.73
N ASN A 55 -0.01 -2.39 9.71
CA ASN A 55 0.98 -1.31 9.69
C ASN A 55 0.28 0.05 9.72
N PRO A 56 0.46 0.89 10.77
CA PRO A 56 -0.25 2.16 10.94
C PRO A 56 -0.06 3.14 9.77
N MET A 57 1.06 3.01 9.04
CA MET A 57 1.35 3.83 7.87
C MET A 57 0.43 3.53 6.68
N VAL A 58 0.04 2.27 6.54
CA VAL A 58 -0.65 1.77 5.35
C VAL A 58 -2.11 1.48 5.66
N ALA A 59 -2.40 0.99 6.87
CA ALA A 59 -3.73 0.55 7.26
C ALA A 59 -4.80 1.64 7.21
N GLY A 60 -4.43 2.89 7.51
CA GLY A 60 -5.32 4.05 7.38
C GLY A 60 -5.37 4.65 5.97
N LEU A 61 -4.55 4.15 5.05
CA LEU A 61 -4.47 4.59 3.67
C LEU A 61 -5.18 3.61 2.72
N ILE A 62 -5.16 2.33 3.03
CA ILE A 62 -5.66 1.25 2.17
C ILE A 62 -7.03 0.73 2.59
N SER A 63 -7.74 0.19 1.62
CA SER A 63 -8.86 -0.72 1.77
C SER A 63 -8.63 -1.94 0.91
N THR A 64 -9.32 -3.05 1.18
CA THR A 64 -9.18 -4.30 0.42
C THR A 64 -10.46 -4.65 -0.33
N THR A 65 -10.32 -5.30 -1.48
CA THR A 65 -11.45 -5.78 -2.28
C THR A 65 -11.09 -7.04 -3.06
N THR A 66 -12.07 -7.89 -3.29
CA THR A 66 -12.00 -9.04 -4.21
C THR A 66 -12.59 -8.73 -5.59
N GLU A 67 -13.07 -7.50 -5.80
CA GLU A 67 -13.64 -7.06 -7.05
C GLU A 67 -12.59 -6.36 -7.93
N PRO A 68 -12.47 -6.71 -9.21
CA PRO A 68 -11.48 -6.14 -10.12
C PRO A 68 -11.84 -4.73 -10.62
N ALA A 69 -13.07 -4.28 -10.41
CA ALA A 69 -13.58 -3.00 -10.86
C ALA A 69 -13.92 -2.09 -9.69
N VAL A 70 -13.67 -0.81 -9.86
CA VAL A 70 -14.08 0.24 -8.93
C VAL A 70 -15.00 1.19 -9.68
N GLU A 71 -16.22 1.36 -9.18
CA GLU A 71 -17.22 2.29 -9.75
C GLU A 71 -17.45 3.44 -8.77
N TYR A 72 -17.58 4.65 -9.30
CA TYR A 72 -17.79 5.85 -8.49
C TYR A 72 -18.65 6.88 -9.21
N ALA A 73 -19.28 7.75 -8.44
CA ALA A 73 -20.05 8.85 -8.97
C ALA A 73 -19.15 9.90 -9.63
N CYS A 74 -19.61 10.48 -10.73
CA CYS A 74 -18.98 11.63 -11.33
C CYS A 74 -20.04 12.69 -11.69
N GLY A 75 -19.61 13.95 -11.71
CA GLY A 75 -20.47 15.07 -12.08
C GLY A 75 -21.22 15.69 -10.88
N VAL A 76 -22.22 16.47 -11.20
CA VAL A 76 -22.91 17.37 -10.25
C VAL A 76 -24.16 16.70 -9.68
N SER A 77 -24.35 16.80 -8.36
CA SER A 77 -25.64 16.54 -7.73
C SER A 77 -26.59 17.71 -8.02
N ASN A 78 -27.74 17.41 -8.59
CA ASN A 78 -28.73 18.44 -8.95
C ASN A 78 -29.74 18.78 -7.82
N GLY A 79 -29.49 18.36 -6.60
CA GLY A 79 -30.29 18.67 -5.43
C GLY A 79 -31.78 18.25 -5.52
N PHE A 80 -32.54 18.56 -4.49
CA PHE A 80 -34.00 18.46 -4.49
C PHE A 80 -34.61 19.72 -5.12
N GLU A 81 -35.76 19.56 -5.75
CA GLU A 81 -36.58 20.66 -6.23
C GLU A 81 -37.68 20.99 -5.20
N ASP A 82 -38.08 22.24 -5.12
CA ASP A 82 -39.19 22.65 -4.27
C ASP A 82 -40.48 21.99 -4.76
N HIS A 83 -41.27 21.49 -3.81
CA HIS A 83 -42.56 20.87 -4.09
C HIS A 83 -43.53 21.91 -4.66
N THR A 84 -44.15 21.58 -5.80
CA THR A 84 -45.18 22.38 -6.39
C THR A 84 -46.53 21.62 -6.42
N GLU A 85 -47.63 22.34 -6.23
CA GLU A 85 -48.98 21.71 -6.18
C GLU A 85 -49.37 21.05 -7.50
N TYR A 86 -48.85 21.50 -8.62
CA TYR A 86 -49.24 21.06 -9.96
C TYR A 86 -48.10 20.44 -10.79
N GLY A 87 -46.97 20.25 -10.25
CA GLY A 87 -45.79 19.70 -10.95
C GLY A 87 -45.20 18.46 -10.29
N THR A 88 -44.79 17.51 -11.11
CA THR A 88 -43.90 16.42 -10.69
C THR A 88 -42.47 16.85 -10.94
N PRO A 89 -41.53 16.65 -9.99
CA PRO A 89 -40.13 16.96 -10.20
C PRO A 89 -39.53 16.13 -11.36
N ASP A 90 -38.56 16.67 -12.04
CA ASP A 90 -37.85 15.98 -13.11
C ASP A 90 -37.03 14.81 -12.55
N ALA A 91 -37.05 13.68 -13.25
CA ALA A 91 -36.24 12.52 -12.88
C ALA A 91 -34.74 12.83 -13.12
N LYS A 92 -33.99 12.92 -12.05
CA LYS A 92 -32.55 13.16 -12.11
C LYS A 92 -31.78 11.85 -11.93
N ARG A 93 -30.75 11.65 -12.75
CA ARG A 93 -29.86 10.48 -12.66
C ARG A 93 -28.44 10.95 -12.42
N GLY A 94 -27.76 10.32 -11.46
CA GLY A 94 -26.31 10.48 -11.29
C GLY A 94 -25.55 9.82 -12.46
N LEU A 95 -24.43 10.40 -12.81
CA LEU A 95 -23.47 9.79 -13.71
C LEU A 95 -22.50 8.93 -12.89
N THR A 96 -22.19 7.76 -13.41
CA THR A 96 -21.18 6.87 -12.83
C THR A 96 -20.08 6.61 -13.84
N THR A 97 -18.87 6.50 -13.37
CA THR A 97 -17.70 6.05 -14.12
C THR A 97 -16.94 5.03 -13.29
N GLY A 98 -15.88 4.47 -13.82
CA GLY A 98 -15.11 3.48 -13.08
C GLY A 98 -13.77 3.20 -13.72
N HIS A 99 -12.98 2.39 -13.02
CA HIS A 99 -11.70 1.90 -13.50
C HIS A 99 -11.45 0.46 -13.01
N MET A 100 -10.45 -0.18 -13.60
CA MET A 100 -10.04 -1.53 -13.25
C MET A 100 -8.88 -1.51 -12.28
N LEU A 101 -8.81 -2.52 -11.40
CA LEU A 101 -7.65 -2.75 -10.54
C LEU A 101 -6.71 -3.77 -11.20
N PRO A 102 -5.40 -3.52 -11.23
CA PRO A 102 -4.44 -4.50 -11.71
C PRO A 102 -4.34 -5.67 -10.72
N LEU A 103 -3.96 -6.84 -11.21
CA LEU A 103 -3.56 -7.98 -10.38
C LEU A 103 -2.22 -8.48 -10.89
N LEU A 104 -1.20 -8.46 -10.06
CA LEU A 104 0.17 -8.78 -10.44
C LEU A 104 0.75 -9.81 -9.49
N PRO A 105 1.35 -10.90 -10.01
CA PRO A 105 2.05 -11.88 -9.21
C PRO A 105 3.46 -11.39 -8.87
N TYR A 106 3.91 -11.76 -7.68
CA TYR A 106 5.27 -11.57 -7.18
C TYR A 106 5.72 -12.87 -6.54
N ASP A 107 6.94 -13.27 -6.83
CA ASP A 107 7.49 -14.49 -6.27
C ASP A 107 8.94 -14.29 -5.79
N ARG A 108 9.32 -15.09 -4.81
CA ARG A 108 10.69 -15.22 -4.37
C ARG A 108 10.98 -16.70 -4.06
N LYS A 109 12.03 -17.22 -4.69
CA LYS A 109 12.45 -18.59 -4.46
C LYS A 109 13.38 -18.67 -3.25
N LEU A 110 13.09 -19.61 -2.36
CA LEU A 110 14.01 -20.13 -1.35
C LEU A 110 14.49 -21.50 -1.80
N GLY A 111 15.79 -21.72 -1.85
CA GLY A 111 16.35 -22.98 -2.31
C GLY A 111 17.61 -23.35 -1.54
N TRP A 112 17.60 -24.55 -0.98
CA TRP A 112 18.74 -25.10 -0.24
C TRP A 112 19.10 -26.47 -0.77
N THR A 113 20.39 -26.76 -0.89
CA THR A 113 20.87 -28.10 -1.21
C THR A 113 20.84 -28.98 0.03
N TRP A 114 20.74 -30.28 -0.15
CA TRP A 114 20.86 -31.24 0.94
C TRP A 114 22.17 -31.11 1.72
N ASP A 115 23.27 -30.82 1.03
CA ASP A 115 24.57 -30.65 1.67
C ASP A 115 24.61 -29.35 2.50
N PHE A 116 23.99 -28.29 2.01
CA PHE A 116 23.82 -27.03 2.77
C PHE A 116 22.95 -27.28 4.01
N LEU A 117 21.76 -27.85 3.89
CA LEU A 117 20.84 -28.11 5.01
C LEU A 117 21.49 -28.95 6.11
N ARG A 118 22.27 -29.98 5.72
CA ARG A 118 22.97 -30.84 6.64
C ARG A 118 24.07 -30.12 7.42
N LYS A 119 24.71 -29.11 6.85
CA LYS A 119 25.85 -28.37 7.42
C LYS A 119 25.46 -27.01 7.97
N ALA A 120 24.32 -26.45 7.52
CA ALA A 120 23.90 -25.12 7.90
C ALA A 120 23.51 -25.05 9.37
N ARG A 121 23.83 -23.93 9.97
CA ARG A 121 23.30 -23.54 11.27
C ARG A 121 21.92 -22.94 11.10
N ARG A 122 21.03 -23.18 12.05
CA ARG A 122 19.68 -22.60 12.03
C ARG A 122 19.69 -21.08 11.74
N ALA A 123 20.60 -20.34 12.36
CA ALA A 123 20.74 -18.89 12.14
C ALA A 123 20.97 -18.48 10.68
N GLN A 124 21.59 -19.33 9.85
CA GLN A 124 21.76 -19.02 8.42
C GLN A 124 20.45 -19.09 7.66
N ILE A 125 19.64 -20.11 7.94
CA ILE A 125 18.32 -20.29 7.34
C ILE A 125 17.36 -19.20 7.83
N ASP A 126 17.37 -18.89 9.11
CA ASP A 126 16.55 -17.82 9.69
C ASP A 126 16.90 -16.47 9.05
N ASN A 127 18.16 -16.21 8.73
CA ASN A 127 18.57 -15.00 8.03
C ASN A 127 18.02 -14.93 6.60
N ASP A 128 18.04 -16.05 5.86
CA ASP A 128 17.46 -16.12 4.51
C ASP A 128 15.96 -15.87 4.54
N ILE A 129 15.26 -16.44 5.54
CA ILE A 129 13.83 -16.24 5.74
C ILE A 129 13.54 -14.78 6.13
N ALA A 130 14.28 -14.22 7.08
CA ALA A 130 14.11 -12.82 7.51
C ALA A 130 14.34 -11.84 6.36
N SER A 131 15.33 -12.11 5.51
CA SER A 131 15.56 -11.34 4.28
C SER A 131 14.35 -11.42 3.34
N ALA A 132 13.77 -12.61 3.17
CA ALA A 132 12.59 -12.78 2.33
C ALA A 132 11.36 -12.04 2.87
N MET A 133 11.18 -12.02 4.19
CA MET A 133 10.09 -11.26 4.83
C MET A 133 10.30 -9.75 4.70
N THR A 134 11.54 -9.30 4.72
CA THR A 134 11.87 -7.89 4.48
C THR A 134 11.51 -7.50 3.05
N ASP A 135 11.92 -8.30 2.05
CA ASP A 135 11.60 -8.03 0.65
C ASP A 135 10.08 -8.05 0.38
N LEU A 136 9.34 -8.92 1.06
CA LEU A 136 7.88 -8.94 0.98
C LEU A 136 7.27 -7.61 1.42
N ARG A 137 7.70 -7.10 2.58
CA ARG A 137 7.25 -5.80 3.09
C ARG A 137 7.65 -4.67 2.14
N ASP A 138 8.85 -4.75 1.60
CA ASP A 138 9.36 -3.75 0.66
C ASP A 138 8.53 -3.68 -0.62
N VAL A 139 8.17 -4.82 -1.21
CA VAL A 139 7.29 -4.86 -2.38
C VAL A 139 5.92 -4.28 -2.07
N TRP A 140 5.33 -4.66 -0.93
CA TRP A 140 4.04 -4.17 -0.49
C TRP A 140 4.00 -2.64 -0.34
N GLU A 141 4.85 -2.10 0.52
CA GLU A 141 4.91 -0.66 0.80
C GLU A 141 5.24 0.14 -0.46
N LYS A 142 6.19 -0.35 -1.25
CA LYS A 142 6.59 0.28 -2.52
C LYS A 142 5.41 0.38 -3.50
N LYS A 143 4.61 -0.66 -3.66
CA LYS A 143 3.46 -0.65 -4.59
C LYS A 143 2.36 0.29 -4.13
N VAL A 144 2.03 0.29 -2.84
CA VAL A 144 1.05 1.21 -2.26
C VAL A 144 1.49 2.66 -2.45
N LEU A 145 2.72 3.00 -2.08
CA LEU A 145 3.23 4.36 -2.23
C LEU A 145 3.40 4.76 -3.70
N THR A 146 3.83 3.85 -4.56
CA THR A 146 3.91 4.13 -6.00
C THR A 146 2.54 4.53 -6.54
N ARG A 147 1.47 3.82 -6.18
CA ARG A 147 0.12 4.19 -6.64
C ARG A 147 -0.34 5.53 -6.06
N LEU A 148 -0.05 5.79 -4.78
CA LEU A 148 -0.39 7.05 -4.14
C LEU A 148 0.18 8.27 -4.91
N PHE A 149 1.46 8.23 -5.26
CA PHE A 149 2.16 9.35 -5.89
C PHE A 149 2.14 9.35 -7.43
N LYS A 150 1.56 8.35 -8.06
CA LYS A 150 1.56 8.23 -9.53
C LYS A 150 0.38 8.96 -10.16
N SER A 151 0.66 10.03 -10.90
CA SER A 151 -0.35 10.86 -11.57
C SER A 151 -0.83 10.30 -12.92
N THR A 152 -0.28 9.17 -13.37
CA THR A 152 -0.68 8.52 -14.63
C THR A 152 -1.46 7.24 -14.38
N TYR A 153 -2.26 6.82 -15.35
CA TYR A 153 -2.93 5.53 -15.27
C TYR A 153 -1.98 4.35 -15.52
N ASP A 154 -2.38 3.18 -15.07
CA ASP A 154 -1.75 1.91 -15.42
C ASP A 154 -2.67 1.12 -16.36
N ALA A 155 -2.08 0.49 -17.38
CA ALA A 155 -2.82 -0.43 -18.23
C ALA A 155 -3.18 -1.72 -17.46
N VAL A 156 -4.41 -2.19 -17.62
CA VAL A 156 -4.92 -3.42 -17.02
C VAL A 156 -5.50 -4.30 -18.12
N GLY A 157 -4.86 -5.44 -18.38
CA GLY A 157 -5.25 -6.30 -19.50
C GLY A 157 -5.15 -5.61 -20.84
N SER A 158 -6.02 -5.99 -21.79
CA SER A 158 -5.99 -5.48 -23.18
C SER A 158 -6.63 -4.12 -23.36
N SER A 159 -7.55 -3.70 -22.51
CA SER A 159 -8.32 -2.45 -22.68
C SER A 159 -8.65 -1.72 -21.38
N GLY A 160 -8.36 -2.32 -20.23
CA GLY A 160 -8.63 -1.72 -18.93
C GLY A 160 -7.58 -0.68 -18.53
N LYS A 161 -7.98 0.23 -17.65
CA LYS A 161 -7.10 1.25 -17.05
C LYS A 161 -7.33 1.31 -15.55
N SER A 162 -6.24 1.41 -14.78
CA SER A 162 -6.27 1.79 -13.37
C SER A 162 -5.96 3.27 -13.25
N MET A 163 -6.97 4.05 -12.90
CA MET A 163 -6.89 5.51 -12.93
C MET A 163 -6.14 6.06 -11.71
N PRO A 164 -5.47 7.23 -11.83
CA PRO A 164 -4.90 7.95 -10.70
C PRO A 164 -5.98 8.67 -9.89
N PHE A 165 -5.59 9.34 -8.80
CA PHE A 165 -6.39 10.41 -8.22
C PHE A 165 -6.71 11.47 -9.29
N ALA A 166 -7.60 12.39 -8.99
CA ALA A 166 -7.94 13.47 -9.92
C ALA A 166 -6.66 14.17 -10.42
N ASP A 167 -6.46 14.19 -11.74
CA ASP A 167 -5.20 14.58 -12.39
C ASP A 167 -5.35 15.77 -13.37
N GLY A 168 -6.41 16.51 -13.21
CA GLY A 168 -6.71 17.66 -14.06
C GLY A 168 -7.12 17.29 -15.50
N GLY A 169 -7.53 16.02 -15.71
CA GLY A 169 -7.98 15.55 -17.02
C GLY A 169 -6.88 14.97 -17.90
N THR A 170 -5.70 14.74 -17.36
CA THR A 170 -4.59 14.16 -18.15
C THR A 170 -4.86 12.69 -18.50
N ALA A 171 -5.32 11.89 -17.55
CA ALA A 171 -5.68 10.48 -17.80
C ALA A 171 -7.14 10.31 -18.23
N ASP A 172 -8.03 11.17 -17.72
CA ASP A 172 -9.46 11.15 -18.02
C ASP A 172 -10.01 12.58 -18.08
N SER A 173 -10.14 13.11 -19.29
CA SER A 173 -10.65 14.47 -19.53
C SER A 173 -12.13 14.64 -19.22
N THR A 174 -12.86 13.56 -18.96
CA THR A 174 -14.31 13.57 -18.70
C THR A 174 -14.64 13.53 -17.21
N TYR A 175 -13.68 13.17 -16.36
CA TYR A 175 -13.91 13.07 -14.94
C TYR A 175 -13.99 14.45 -14.29
N VAL A 176 -15.19 14.84 -13.90
CA VAL A 176 -15.44 16.00 -13.05
C VAL A 176 -15.73 15.48 -11.65
N PRO A 177 -14.86 15.76 -10.67
CA PRO A 177 -15.06 15.26 -9.30
C PRO A 177 -16.29 15.91 -8.65
N PRO A 178 -16.97 15.19 -7.73
CA PRO A 178 -18.08 15.75 -6.98
C PRO A 178 -17.58 16.90 -6.08
N ASN A 179 -18.41 17.91 -5.93
CA ASN A 179 -18.17 19.00 -4.98
C ASN A 179 -18.79 18.69 -3.62
N ARG A 180 -18.36 19.43 -2.61
CA ARG A 180 -18.94 19.41 -1.28
C ARG A 180 -20.45 19.73 -1.37
N PRO A 181 -21.35 18.95 -0.72
CA PRO A 181 -22.81 19.13 -0.84
C PRO A 181 -23.32 20.51 -0.41
N ASP A 182 -22.64 21.17 0.52
CA ASP A 182 -23.00 22.52 1.02
C ASP A 182 -22.40 23.66 0.19
N ARG A 183 -21.69 23.36 -0.90
CA ARG A 183 -21.13 24.35 -1.80
C ARG A 183 -22.16 24.75 -2.88
N ALA A 184 -22.34 26.06 -3.01
CA ALA A 184 -23.32 26.61 -3.97
C ALA A 184 -22.93 26.41 -5.44
N SER A 185 -21.67 26.16 -5.76
CA SER A 185 -21.19 25.98 -7.13
C SER A 185 -20.47 24.63 -7.28
N ALA A 186 -20.94 23.88 -8.28
CA ALA A 186 -20.28 22.66 -8.72
C ALA A 186 -18.96 22.95 -9.46
N PHE A 187 -18.06 21.98 -9.48
CA PHE A 187 -16.93 22.03 -10.38
C PHE A 187 -17.44 21.96 -11.84
N ALA A 188 -16.98 22.89 -12.67
CA ALA A 188 -17.34 22.93 -14.08
C ALA A 188 -16.34 22.17 -14.98
N TYR A 189 -15.22 21.76 -14.42
CA TYR A 189 -14.10 21.16 -15.17
C TYR A 189 -13.32 20.18 -14.28
N THR A 190 -12.39 19.46 -14.90
CA THR A 190 -11.49 18.53 -14.22
C THR A 190 -10.63 19.25 -13.18
N HIS A 191 -10.34 18.56 -12.08
CA HIS A 191 -9.59 19.08 -10.94
C HIS A 191 -8.31 18.27 -10.73
N ASN A 192 -7.25 18.90 -10.22
CA ASN A 192 -5.95 18.23 -10.08
C ASN A 192 -5.56 18.10 -8.61
N HIS A 193 -5.28 16.88 -8.17
CA HIS A 193 -4.81 16.53 -6.83
C HIS A 193 -3.31 16.19 -6.80
N PHE A 194 -2.60 16.33 -7.92
CA PHE A 194 -1.15 16.25 -7.98
C PHE A 194 -0.58 17.66 -8.06
N LEU A 195 -0.16 18.16 -6.91
CA LEU A 195 0.13 19.55 -6.67
C LEU A 195 1.64 19.82 -6.65
N ARG A 196 2.00 21.04 -6.96
CA ARG A 196 3.37 21.51 -6.86
C ARG A 196 3.38 22.79 -6.04
N TYR A 197 4.27 22.85 -5.05
CA TYR A 197 4.45 24.03 -4.22
C TYR A 197 5.95 24.30 -3.99
N ASP A 198 6.28 25.54 -3.71
CA ASP A 198 7.63 25.92 -3.31
C ASP A 198 7.75 25.85 -1.77
N GLY A 199 8.33 24.74 -1.30
CA GLY A 199 8.61 24.50 0.11
C GLY A 199 7.43 24.09 0.98
N VAL A 200 7.74 23.68 2.20
CA VAL A 200 6.79 23.30 3.26
C VAL A 200 6.43 24.54 4.04
N THR A 201 5.26 25.09 3.77
CA THR A 201 4.72 26.26 4.49
C THR A 201 3.30 25.99 4.94
N GLN A 202 2.86 26.70 6.00
CA GLN A 202 1.48 26.61 6.49
C GLN A 202 0.46 26.85 5.37
N ALA A 203 0.72 27.86 4.53
CA ALA A 203 -0.17 28.21 3.42
C ALA A 203 -0.27 27.07 2.39
N ASN A 204 0.85 26.45 2.02
CA ASN A 204 0.87 25.34 1.07
C ASN A 204 0.17 24.09 1.62
N ILE A 205 0.32 23.81 2.92
CA ILE A 205 -0.38 22.72 3.60
C ILE A 205 -1.89 22.99 3.59
N GLU A 206 -2.31 24.23 3.91
CA GLU A 206 -3.72 24.61 3.88
C GLU A 206 -4.32 24.55 2.48
N LEU A 207 -3.56 24.90 1.44
CA LEU A 207 -4.01 24.72 0.06
C LEU A 207 -4.24 23.24 -0.27
N ALA A 208 -3.29 22.36 0.06
CA ALA A 208 -3.44 20.93 -0.19
C ALA A 208 -4.60 20.30 0.60
N VAL A 209 -4.76 20.67 1.88
CA VAL A 209 -5.93 20.24 2.68
C VAL A 209 -7.23 20.80 2.11
N GLY A 210 -7.19 22.03 1.58
CA GLY A 210 -8.31 22.67 0.93
C GLY A 210 -8.87 21.89 -0.25
N HIS A 211 -8.01 21.22 -1.04
CA HIS A 211 -8.44 20.33 -2.13
C HIS A 211 -9.31 19.16 -1.63
N LEU A 212 -9.00 18.57 -0.47
CA LEU A 212 -9.84 17.53 0.11
C LEU A 212 -11.15 18.13 0.68
N TRP A 213 -11.05 19.26 1.39
CA TRP A 213 -12.20 19.93 1.97
C TRP A 213 -13.23 20.35 0.91
N GLU A 214 -12.79 20.74 -0.27
CA GLU A 214 -13.64 21.10 -1.41
C GLU A 214 -14.56 19.97 -1.89
N HIS A 215 -14.18 18.72 -1.64
CA HIS A 215 -14.93 17.51 -1.99
C HIS A 215 -15.76 16.95 -0.81
N GLY A 216 -15.79 17.64 0.34
CA GLY A 216 -16.59 17.24 1.49
C GLY A 216 -15.88 16.40 2.53
N TYR A 217 -14.55 16.29 2.43
CA TYR A 217 -13.77 15.66 3.48
C TYR A 217 -13.47 16.63 4.60
N ASP A 218 -14.05 16.38 5.77
CA ASP A 218 -13.73 17.10 6.99
C ASP A 218 -12.62 16.40 7.77
N GLY A 219 -11.81 17.18 8.52
CA GLY A 219 -10.76 16.63 9.37
C GLY A 219 -11.22 15.58 10.38
N PRO A 220 -10.33 14.86 11.05
CA PRO A 220 -8.88 14.97 10.91
C PRO A 220 -8.38 14.34 9.61
N TYR A 221 -7.30 14.91 9.09
CA TYR A 221 -6.58 14.41 7.93
C TYR A 221 -5.31 13.66 8.36
N GLU A 222 -4.73 12.90 7.46
CA GLU A 222 -3.41 12.29 7.63
C GLU A 222 -2.43 12.93 6.65
N LEU A 223 -1.26 13.31 7.15
CA LEU A 223 -0.12 13.79 6.36
C LEU A 223 0.96 12.72 6.34
N LEU A 224 1.33 12.27 5.17
CA LEU A 224 2.42 11.33 4.96
C LEU A 224 3.59 12.06 4.31
N VAL A 225 4.72 12.13 5.01
CA VAL A 225 5.87 12.94 4.61
C VAL A 225 7.16 12.12 4.54
N ALA A 226 8.13 12.63 3.81
CA ALA A 226 9.47 12.06 3.81
C ALA A 226 10.13 12.25 5.19
N GLN A 227 10.72 11.17 5.72
CA GLN A 227 11.44 11.24 6.99
C GLN A 227 12.61 12.24 6.95
N ALA A 228 13.27 12.37 5.79
CA ALA A 228 14.37 13.30 5.61
C ALA A 228 13.96 14.77 5.70
N ASP A 229 12.69 15.09 5.43
CA ASP A 229 12.17 16.47 5.41
C ASP A 229 11.56 16.89 6.76
N LEU A 230 11.65 16.09 7.81
CA LEU A 230 11.04 16.39 9.12
C LEU A 230 11.52 17.69 9.75
N GLY A 231 12.75 18.13 9.42
CA GLY A 231 13.26 19.43 9.85
C GLY A 231 12.40 20.58 9.37
N ASP A 232 11.94 20.54 8.12
CA ASP A 232 11.09 21.58 7.52
C ASP A 232 9.69 21.58 8.14
N TRP A 233 9.14 20.38 8.39
CA TRP A 233 7.82 20.20 9.01
C TRP A 233 7.76 20.64 10.46
N SER A 234 8.85 20.49 11.21
CA SER A 234 8.97 20.92 12.61
C SER A 234 9.36 22.40 12.77
N ASN A 235 9.65 23.10 11.69
CA ASN A 235 10.00 24.50 11.70
C ASN A 235 8.75 25.36 11.90
N THR A 236 8.51 25.81 13.12
CA THR A 236 7.34 26.62 13.51
C THR A 236 7.31 28.00 12.86
N THR A 237 8.38 28.46 12.24
CA THR A 237 8.38 29.70 11.46
C THR A 237 7.64 29.51 10.13
N ASN A 238 7.81 28.37 9.49
CA ASN A 238 7.19 28.04 8.21
C ASN A 238 5.85 27.34 8.39
N VAL A 239 5.76 26.43 9.39
CA VAL A 239 4.56 25.64 9.72
C VAL A 239 4.04 26.11 11.08
N THR A 240 3.31 27.21 11.08
CA THR A 240 2.83 27.88 12.31
C THR A 240 1.81 27.04 13.09
N GLY A 241 1.09 26.15 12.43
CA GLY A 241 0.12 25.21 13.03
C GLY A 241 0.75 23.94 13.58
N TRP A 242 2.07 23.79 13.55
CA TRP A 242 2.72 22.58 14.06
C TRP A 242 2.60 22.44 15.57
N VAL A 243 2.02 21.33 15.99
CA VAL A 243 1.91 20.93 17.41
C VAL A 243 2.50 19.53 17.56
N LYS A 244 3.64 19.47 18.28
CA LYS A 244 4.28 18.20 18.59
C LYS A 244 3.38 17.37 19.49
N ARG A 245 3.30 16.06 19.25
CA ARG A 245 2.57 15.12 20.11
C ARG A 245 3.11 15.16 21.54
N ALA A 246 2.25 15.42 22.49
CA ALA A 246 2.64 15.65 23.90
C ALA A 246 3.28 14.41 24.56
N ASP A 247 2.78 13.20 24.24
CA ASP A 247 3.28 11.94 24.78
C ASP A 247 4.56 11.43 24.10
N ALA A 248 4.98 12.03 23.01
CA ALA A 248 6.27 11.71 22.39
C ALA A 248 7.44 11.98 23.32
N ALA A 249 7.38 13.07 24.10
CA ALA A 249 8.40 13.37 25.09
C ALA A 249 8.45 12.36 26.26
N ILE A 250 7.31 11.79 26.62
CA ILE A 250 7.21 10.79 27.70
C ILE A 250 7.72 9.42 27.22
N ARG A 251 7.36 9.03 26.01
CA ARG A 251 7.75 7.72 25.44
C ARG A 251 9.21 7.65 25.03
N TYR A 252 9.75 8.73 24.50
CA TYR A 252 11.04 8.74 23.81
C TYR A 252 12.07 9.69 24.43
N GLY A 253 11.71 10.43 25.49
CA GLY A 253 12.55 11.41 26.18
C GLY A 253 12.51 12.81 25.54
N THR A 254 13.18 13.76 26.21
CA THR A 254 13.15 15.19 25.83
C THR A 254 13.98 15.52 24.58
N ASN A 255 14.94 14.67 24.23
CA ASN A 255 15.83 14.84 23.07
C ASN A 255 15.54 13.83 21.97
N VAL A 256 14.27 13.55 21.72
CA VAL A 256 13.88 12.61 20.67
C VAL A 256 14.20 13.18 19.32
N ASP A 257 15.03 12.47 18.60
CA ASP A 257 15.09 12.57 17.17
C ASP A 257 13.81 11.96 16.59
N LEU A 258 12.89 12.82 16.15
CA LEU A 258 11.60 12.40 15.57
C LEU A 258 11.78 11.50 14.34
N ALA A 259 12.94 11.54 13.70
CA ALA A 259 13.29 10.67 12.59
C ALA A 259 13.29 9.18 12.94
N ASN A 260 13.42 8.82 14.22
CA ASN A 260 13.46 7.44 14.65
C ASN A 260 12.09 6.85 15.05
N VAL A 261 11.02 7.64 15.01
CA VAL A 261 9.66 7.19 15.37
C VAL A 261 8.89 6.77 14.11
N ALA A 262 9.36 5.73 13.45
CA ALA A 262 8.71 5.23 12.25
C ALA A 262 7.33 4.64 12.54
N GLY A 263 6.34 5.00 11.73
CA GLY A 263 5.01 4.39 11.69
C GLY A 263 3.96 4.97 12.65
N ASP A 264 4.34 5.79 13.61
CA ASP A 264 3.39 6.50 14.48
C ASP A 264 3.25 7.97 14.06
N TYR A 265 2.17 8.65 14.46
CA TYR A 265 2.08 10.09 14.19
C TYR A 265 2.98 10.87 15.14
N LEU A 266 3.67 11.87 14.59
CA LEU A 266 4.70 12.65 15.28
C LEU A 266 4.14 13.88 15.95
N GLY A 267 3.07 14.39 15.41
CA GLY A 267 2.37 15.59 15.84
C GLY A 267 1.21 15.91 14.91
N VAL A 268 0.66 17.08 15.08
CA VAL A 268 -0.51 17.57 14.34
C VAL A 268 -0.16 18.92 13.74
N VAL A 269 -0.60 19.16 12.52
CA VAL A 269 -0.60 20.49 11.91
C VAL A 269 -2.03 21.00 11.93
N GLU A 270 -2.27 22.07 12.67
CA GLU A 270 -3.56 22.73 12.69
C GLU A 270 -3.71 23.60 11.43
N THR A 271 -4.81 23.43 10.73
CA THR A 271 -5.16 24.20 9.53
C THR A 271 -6.55 24.81 9.67
N LYS A 272 -6.88 25.79 8.86
CA LYS A 272 -8.23 26.39 8.83
C LYS A 272 -9.35 25.40 8.45
N TYR A 273 -9.01 24.26 7.88
CA TYR A 273 -9.95 23.20 7.47
C TYR A 273 -10.00 22.02 8.45
N GLY A 274 -9.25 22.07 9.53
CA GLY A 274 -9.13 21.02 10.53
C GLY A 274 -7.71 20.57 10.76
N SER A 275 -7.54 19.64 11.69
CA SER A 275 -6.22 19.12 12.07
C SER A 275 -5.74 18.02 11.12
N ALA A 276 -4.44 17.97 10.86
CA ALA A 276 -3.80 16.94 10.06
C ALA A 276 -2.69 16.25 10.88
N ARG A 277 -2.77 14.93 11.03
CA ARG A 277 -1.80 14.13 11.76
C ARG A 277 -0.60 13.83 10.87
N LEU A 278 0.60 14.19 11.34
CA LEU A 278 1.82 14.01 10.58
C LEU A 278 2.47 12.65 10.87
N ARG A 279 2.65 11.87 9.82
CA ARG A 279 3.39 10.60 9.83
C ARG A 279 4.58 10.70 8.88
N ALA A 280 5.70 10.11 9.25
CA ALA A 280 6.90 10.13 8.43
C ALA A 280 7.37 8.72 8.10
N THR A 281 7.91 8.56 6.90
CA THR A 281 8.53 7.32 6.46
C THR A 281 9.74 7.58 5.59
N GLY A 282 10.76 6.72 5.72
CA GLY A 282 11.92 6.73 4.83
C GLY A 282 11.63 6.27 3.39
N ARG A 283 10.42 5.73 3.13
CA ARG A 283 9.99 5.28 1.81
C ARG A 283 9.48 6.40 0.90
N VAL A 284 8.96 7.46 1.48
CA VAL A 284 8.59 8.65 0.71
C VAL A 284 9.86 9.41 0.35
N PRO A 285 10.10 9.69 -0.93
CA PRO A 285 11.26 10.47 -1.36
C PRO A 285 11.23 11.89 -0.81
N THR A 286 12.40 12.47 -0.62
CA THR A 286 12.54 13.88 -0.21
C THR A 286 11.77 14.80 -1.13
N LYS A 287 11.21 15.87 -0.56
CA LYS A 287 10.34 16.87 -1.23
C LYS A 287 8.96 16.35 -1.63
N TYR A 288 8.60 15.10 -1.33
CA TYR A 288 7.27 14.57 -1.58
C TYR A 288 6.50 14.38 -0.28
N TRP A 289 5.22 14.67 -0.33
CA TRP A 289 4.29 14.40 0.74
C TRP A 289 2.87 14.25 0.20
N SER A 290 2.01 13.66 0.98
CA SER A 290 0.60 13.56 0.65
C SER A 290 -0.27 13.88 1.85
N VAL A 291 -1.44 14.44 1.57
CA VAL A 291 -2.54 14.57 2.53
C VAL A 291 -3.69 13.69 2.06
N TYR A 292 -4.32 12.98 2.99
CA TYR A 292 -5.44 12.13 2.65
C TYR A 292 -6.43 12.02 3.81
N LYS A 293 -7.65 11.62 3.50
CA LYS A 293 -8.66 11.29 4.50
C LYS A 293 -8.58 9.81 4.82
N SER A 294 -8.30 9.48 6.07
CA SER A 294 -8.45 8.13 6.59
C SER A 294 -9.82 7.99 7.26
N ALA A 295 -10.54 6.93 6.90
CA ALA A 295 -11.77 6.54 7.56
C ALA A 295 -11.56 5.50 8.66
N GLY A 296 -10.32 5.05 8.84
CA GLY A 296 -9.93 4.04 9.82
C GLY A 296 -9.13 2.90 9.23
N ASN A 297 -8.80 1.92 10.05
CA ASN A 297 -8.00 0.78 9.62
C ASN A 297 -8.78 -0.07 8.60
N LEU A 298 -8.23 -0.19 7.38
CA LEU A 298 -8.78 -0.96 6.27
C LEU A 298 -10.24 -0.61 5.89
N ASP A 299 -10.70 0.58 6.24
CA ASP A 299 -12.05 1.04 5.91
C ASP A 299 -12.19 1.20 4.38
N GLN A 300 -13.36 0.82 3.84
CA GLN A 300 -13.64 0.88 2.40
C GLN A 300 -13.56 2.29 1.81
N ARG A 301 -13.69 3.32 2.63
CA ARG A 301 -13.59 4.72 2.23
C ARG A 301 -12.16 5.26 2.19
N ASN A 302 -11.16 4.42 2.50
CA ASN A 302 -9.77 4.81 2.40
C ASN A 302 -9.36 5.03 0.93
N PRO A 303 -8.43 5.95 0.65
CA PRO A 303 -8.17 6.42 -0.71
C PRO A 303 -7.52 5.39 -1.65
N VAL A 304 -6.77 4.43 -1.14
CA VAL A 304 -6.09 3.42 -1.94
C VAL A 304 -6.79 2.07 -1.80
N ARG A 305 -7.08 1.43 -2.93
CA ARG A 305 -7.72 0.12 -2.97
C ARG A 305 -6.70 -0.97 -3.31
N VAL A 306 -6.64 -1.99 -2.48
CA VAL A 306 -5.85 -3.19 -2.71
C VAL A 306 -6.77 -4.30 -3.20
N TYR A 307 -6.50 -4.80 -4.40
CA TYR A 307 -7.19 -5.93 -5.00
C TYR A 307 -6.53 -7.22 -4.55
N GLU A 308 -7.29 -8.04 -3.86
CA GLU A 308 -6.88 -9.36 -3.37
C GLU A 308 -7.01 -10.40 -4.46
N SER A 309 -6.08 -11.34 -4.51
CA SER A 309 -6.24 -12.50 -5.39
C SER A 309 -7.49 -13.29 -5.02
N PRO A 310 -8.42 -13.51 -5.98
CA PRO A 310 -9.59 -14.35 -5.73
C PRO A 310 -9.25 -15.80 -5.38
N THR A 311 -8.06 -16.25 -5.76
CA THR A 311 -7.61 -17.63 -5.55
C THR A 311 -6.82 -17.79 -4.26
N TYR A 312 -5.94 -16.84 -3.95
CA TYR A 312 -4.97 -16.96 -2.86
C TYR A 312 -5.25 -16.02 -1.69
N GLY A 313 -6.18 -15.07 -1.86
CA GLY A 313 -6.43 -14.02 -0.88
C GLY A 313 -5.31 -12.98 -0.82
N LEU A 314 -5.29 -12.18 0.24
CA LEU A 314 -4.29 -11.17 0.48
C LEU A 314 -3.21 -11.72 1.43
N GLY A 315 -1.97 -11.66 0.99
CA GLY A 315 -0.83 -12.10 1.75
C GLY A 315 0.10 -13.02 0.97
N CYS A 316 1.25 -13.27 1.56
CA CYS A 316 2.22 -14.19 0.99
C CYS A 316 1.91 -15.63 1.40
N ILE A 317 1.95 -16.53 0.45
CA ILE A 317 1.82 -17.97 0.68
C ILE A 317 3.13 -18.70 0.39
N LEU A 318 3.32 -19.83 1.04
CA LEU A 318 4.45 -20.71 0.80
C LEU A 318 4.00 -21.88 -0.08
N LEU A 319 4.55 -21.94 -1.29
CA LEU A 319 4.42 -23.09 -2.17
C LEU A 319 5.63 -24.00 -1.96
N ALA A 320 5.44 -25.04 -1.17
CA ALA A 320 6.48 -26.02 -0.84
C ALA A 320 5.94 -27.44 -0.93
N GLY A 321 6.83 -28.43 -1.03
CA GLY A 321 6.48 -29.84 -0.98
C GLY A 321 6.58 -30.57 -2.30
N ASP A 322 5.72 -31.58 -2.52
CA ASP A 322 5.86 -32.57 -3.58
C ASP A 322 5.81 -32.02 -5.01
N HIS A 323 5.22 -30.86 -5.20
CA HIS A 323 5.08 -30.23 -6.51
C HIS A 323 6.33 -29.50 -7.01
N ILE A 324 7.27 -29.16 -6.12
CA ILE A 324 8.46 -28.35 -6.44
C ILE A 324 9.76 -29.12 -6.19
N ARG A 325 9.69 -30.45 -6.04
CA ARG A 325 10.88 -31.26 -5.75
C ARG A 325 11.75 -31.44 -6.98
N GLN A 326 12.93 -30.83 -6.92
CA GLN A 326 14.03 -31.15 -7.81
C GLN A 326 15.22 -31.61 -6.96
N PHE A 327 15.51 -32.89 -7.00
CA PHE A 327 16.74 -33.43 -6.39
C PHE A 327 17.96 -32.90 -7.15
N PRO A 328 19.03 -32.45 -6.50
CA PRO A 328 19.31 -32.40 -5.06
C PRO A 328 18.91 -31.08 -4.35
N LEU A 329 18.02 -30.29 -4.93
CA LEU A 329 17.58 -29.01 -4.39
C LEU A 329 16.20 -29.14 -3.77
N GLU A 330 16.08 -28.81 -2.50
CA GLU A 330 14.76 -28.53 -1.92
C GLU A 330 14.41 -27.08 -2.19
N GLN A 331 13.20 -26.85 -2.69
CA GLN A 331 12.77 -25.53 -3.14
C GLN A 331 11.43 -25.18 -2.49
N ALA A 332 11.33 -23.94 -2.10
CA ALA A 332 10.09 -23.31 -1.70
C ALA A 332 9.94 -21.98 -2.43
N ILE A 333 8.75 -21.66 -2.86
CA ILE A 333 8.43 -20.39 -3.49
C ILE A 333 7.52 -19.62 -2.55
N LEU A 334 7.94 -18.45 -2.16
CA LEU A 334 7.09 -17.45 -1.55
C LEU A 334 6.36 -16.73 -2.67
N PHE A 335 5.04 -16.81 -2.65
CA PHE A 335 4.18 -16.27 -3.70
C PHE A 335 3.20 -15.27 -3.10
N LEU A 336 3.04 -14.14 -3.77
CA LEU A 336 2.15 -13.06 -3.40
C LEU A 336 1.48 -12.52 -4.67
N GLU A 337 0.17 -12.41 -4.66
CA GLU A 337 -0.58 -11.86 -5.78
C GLU A 337 -1.54 -10.78 -5.29
N PHE A 338 -1.31 -9.56 -5.72
CA PHE A 338 -2.17 -8.44 -5.38
C PHE A 338 -2.06 -7.31 -6.41
N GLY A 339 -3.02 -6.42 -6.36
CA GLY A 339 -2.98 -5.19 -7.15
C GLY A 339 -3.25 -3.97 -6.29
N VAL A 340 -2.80 -2.82 -6.75
CA VAL A 340 -3.03 -1.55 -6.06
C VAL A 340 -3.60 -0.54 -7.04
N GLY A 341 -4.72 0.06 -6.69
CA GLY A 341 -5.37 1.13 -7.43
C GLY A 341 -5.87 2.23 -6.51
N VAL A 342 -6.57 3.19 -7.07
CA VAL A 342 -7.29 4.22 -6.31
C VAL A 342 -8.67 3.65 -5.90
N GLY A 343 -9.19 4.08 -4.77
CA GLY A 343 -10.51 3.69 -4.28
C GLY A 343 -11.67 4.34 -5.04
N GLU A 344 -12.86 4.23 -4.48
CA GLU A 344 -14.09 4.77 -5.07
C GLU A 344 -14.06 6.29 -5.22
N ASP A 345 -13.27 6.98 -4.42
CA ASP A 345 -13.17 8.43 -4.49
C ASP A 345 -11.75 8.85 -4.89
N ARG A 346 -11.63 9.29 -6.13
CA ARG A 346 -10.38 9.82 -6.70
C ARG A 346 -9.96 11.17 -6.12
N THR A 347 -10.71 11.72 -5.17
CA THR A 347 -10.42 13.02 -4.53
C THR A 347 -10.01 12.89 -3.06
N ALA A 348 -9.99 11.66 -2.52
CA ALA A 348 -9.70 11.40 -1.10
C ALA A 348 -8.22 11.60 -0.70
N ALA A 349 -7.34 11.86 -1.66
CA ALA A 349 -5.94 12.19 -1.41
C ALA A 349 -5.44 13.28 -2.36
N ALA A 350 -4.49 14.09 -1.89
CA ALA A 350 -3.70 15.01 -2.70
C ALA A 350 -2.21 14.76 -2.45
N CYS A 351 -1.44 14.75 -3.51
CA CYS A 351 -0.02 14.49 -3.51
C CYS A 351 0.75 15.75 -3.92
N VAL A 352 1.79 16.08 -3.21
CA VAL A 352 2.52 17.33 -3.38
C VAL A 352 3.99 17.04 -3.67
N TYR A 353 4.52 17.79 -4.60
CA TYR A 353 5.95 17.89 -4.87
C TYR A 353 6.44 19.30 -4.51
N ASN A 354 7.33 19.39 -3.53
CA ASN A 354 7.93 20.65 -3.09
C ASN A 354 9.15 20.96 -3.95
N HIS A 355 8.95 21.71 -5.00
CA HIS A 355 10.03 22.14 -5.87
C HIS A 355 9.65 23.43 -6.60
N ASP A 356 10.63 24.17 -7.10
CA ASP A 356 10.46 25.35 -7.92
C ASP A 356 10.14 25.08 -9.40
N ASP A 357 10.17 23.81 -9.83
CA ASP A 357 9.72 23.38 -11.17
C ASP A 357 8.24 23.70 -11.42
N ASN A 358 7.85 23.84 -12.67
CA ASN A 358 6.52 24.25 -13.03
C ASN A 358 5.46 23.12 -12.99
N LEU A 359 5.88 21.86 -12.84
CA LEU A 359 5.01 20.69 -12.94
C LEU A 359 5.27 19.67 -11.82
N TYR A 360 4.22 18.93 -11.48
CA TYR A 360 4.37 17.75 -10.64
C TYR A 360 5.16 16.66 -11.37
N VAL A 361 6.17 16.13 -10.70
CA VAL A 361 6.99 15.01 -11.22
C VAL A 361 6.67 13.76 -10.41
N ILE A 362 6.46 12.63 -11.10
CA ILE A 362 6.19 11.34 -10.44
C ILE A 362 7.49 10.85 -9.78
N PRO A 363 7.49 10.59 -8.45
CA PRO A 363 8.68 10.13 -7.78
C PRO A 363 8.99 8.66 -8.10
N THR A 364 10.27 8.31 -7.99
CA THR A 364 10.70 6.91 -7.93
C THR A 364 10.70 6.47 -6.47
N ILE A 365 9.86 5.49 -6.13
CA ILE A 365 9.83 4.90 -4.79
C ILE A 365 10.86 3.76 -4.73
N SER A 366 11.82 3.90 -3.84
CA SER A 366 12.91 2.92 -3.65
C SER A 366 12.54 1.81 -2.65
#